data_ef077049558394d3bb19e09530e209ae
#
_entry.id   ef077049558394d3bb19e09530e209ae
#
_cell.length_a   1.000
_cell.length_b   1.000
_cell.length_c   1.000
_cell.angle_alpha   90.00
_cell.angle_beta   90.00
_cell.angle_gamma   90.00
#
_symmetry.space_group_name_H-M   'P 1'
#
loop_
_entity.id
_entity.type
_entity.pdbx_description
1 polymer ?
#
loop_
_entity_poly.entity_id
_entity_poly.type
_entity_poly.pdbx_seq_one_letter_code
_entity_poly.pdbx_strand_id
1 'polypeptide(L)'
;MADVFRPSIRLRPSEQRGILVFGDLIASTAAVFAAIYFWYQYSLYQLIQDGMSLSRAEKLLEIRVPVWFYVLPLAWILLMVELYESHTAADWQRTLRGIFIAALVGLLGYSVVFTINLDPTSLPRIGVGAFLVVASLLTLGWRALYIRFYTTSGLMRRVLIVGAGKAGRTLVDVYSGLKPPPYNLVGFIDDDPHKRGKPYKGFRVIGSNERLLDIVDEYHISDLVISITGEIQGATFQAILDAQERGVEVTRMPILYEEMTGRVPIHHLESDWVIRSFVDQVRVSGFYELFKRLMDLFSGLVGLVFFALFVPRLSQRLFVLPVRAQPHETQNVFDRVDHWTGSRHLLVDDPGREHS
;
A
#
# COMPACT_ATOMS: atom_id res chain seq x y z
N MET A 1 -6.21 38.00 -31.43
CA MET A 1 -6.02 36.57 -31.67
C MET A 1 -6.34 35.88 -30.34
N ALA A 2 -7.45 35.21 -30.26
CA ALA A 2 -7.91 34.58 -29.03
C ALA A 2 -7.01 33.37 -28.73
N ASP A 3 -6.20 33.49 -27.69
CA ASP A 3 -5.47 32.36 -27.14
C ASP A 3 -6.48 31.40 -26.57
N VAL A 4 -6.60 30.26 -27.27
CA VAL A 4 -7.44 29.15 -26.89
C VAL A 4 -7.00 28.69 -25.51
N PHE A 5 -7.85 28.94 -24.52
CA PHE A 5 -7.77 28.43 -23.16
C PHE A 5 -7.61 26.91 -23.24
N ARG A 6 -6.38 26.41 -23.25
CA ARG A 6 -6.11 24.98 -23.07
C ARG A 6 -6.29 24.70 -21.57
N PRO A 7 -7.35 24.01 -21.16
CA PRO A 7 -7.46 23.59 -19.80
C PRO A 7 -6.27 22.65 -19.54
N SER A 8 -5.26 23.15 -18.84
CA SER A 8 -4.24 22.27 -18.28
C SER A 8 -4.99 21.35 -17.33
N ILE A 9 -5.04 20.04 -17.64
CA ILE A 9 -5.59 19.02 -16.75
C ILE A 9 -4.75 19.06 -15.48
N ARG A 10 -5.21 19.84 -14.50
CA ARG A 10 -4.55 20.02 -13.22
C ARG A 10 -5.20 19.09 -12.23
N LEU A 11 -4.56 17.97 -11.97
CA LEU A 11 -5.05 16.97 -11.05
C LEU A 11 -4.78 17.40 -9.60
N ARG A 12 -5.82 17.37 -8.78
CA ARG A 12 -5.71 17.58 -7.33
C ARG A 12 -4.90 16.44 -6.69
N PRO A 13 -4.25 16.65 -5.53
CA PRO A 13 -3.50 15.59 -4.84
C PRO A 13 -4.33 14.32 -4.59
N SER A 14 -5.64 14.49 -4.31
CA SER A 14 -6.59 13.36 -4.18
C SER A 14 -6.80 12.61 -5.49
N GLU A 15 -6.85 13.30 -6.62
CA GLU A 15 -7.01 12.69 -7.94
C GLU A 15 -5.73 11.98 -8.38
N GLN A 16 -4.56 12.55 -8.07
CA GLN A 16 -3.27 11.92 -8.29
C GLN A 16 -3.13 10.61 -7.52
N ARG A 17 -3.55 10.61 -6.24
CA ARG A 17 -3.63 9.38 -5.44
C ARG A 17 -4.58 8.36 -6.05
N GLY A 18 -5.76 8.81 -6.51
CA GLY A 18 -6.73 7.95 -7.18
C GLY A 18 -6.17 7.26 -8.43
N ILE A 19 -5.47 8.01 -9.28
CA ILE A 19 -4.81 7.47 -10.49
C ILE A 19 -3.73 6.47 -10.12
N LEU A 20 -2.95 6.74 -9.08
CA LEU A 20 -1.89 5.85 -8.62
C LEU A 20 -2.46 4.51 -8.13
N VAL A 21 -3.48 4.57 -7.25
CA VAL A 21 -4.17 3.38 -6.73
C VAL A 21 -4.82 2.58 -7.85
N PHE A 22 -5.48 3.27 -8.79
CA PHE A 22 -6.16 2.63 -9.91
C PHE A 22 -5.16 1.91 -10.84
N GLY A 23 -4.03 2.52 -11.12
CA GLY A 23 -2.98 1.88 -11.91
C GLY A 23 -2.34 0.68 -11.20
N ASP A 24 -2.10 0.77 -9.89
CA ASP A 24 -1.60 -0.35 -9.09
C ASP A 24 -2.64 -1.48 -9.01
N LEU A 25 -3.94 -1.17 -9.00
CA LEU A 25 -5.03 -2.16 -9.07
C LEU A 25 -5.02 -2.90 -10.42
N ILE A 26 -4.87 -2.18 -11.51
CA ILE A 26 -4.76 -2.79 -12.85
C ILE A 26 -3.51 -3.67 -12.92
N ALA A 27 -2.36 -3.17 -12.45
CA ALA A 27 -1.09 -3.89 -12.47
C ALA A 27 -1.15 -5.18 -11.64
N SER A 28 -1.69 -5.11 -10.42
CA SER A 28 -1.83 -6.29 -9.55
C SER A 28 -2.87 -7.27 -10.06
N THR A 29 -3.96 -6.80 -10.68
CA THR A 29 -4.96 -7.67 -11.31
C THR A 29 -4.35 -8.39 -12.51
N ALA A 30 -3.60 -7.71 -13.37
CA ALA A 30 -2.87 -8.32 -14.48
C ALA A 30 -1.86 -9.37 -13.96
N ALA A 31 -1.20 -9.09 -12.83
CA ALA A 31 -0.27 -10.02 -12.20
C ALA A 31 -0.97 -11.30 -11.72
N VAL A 32 -2.21 -11.23 -11.23
CA VAL A 32 -2.99 -12.45 -10.88
C VAL A 32 -3.22 -13.33 -12.10
N PHE A 33 -3.66 -12.75 -13.20
CA PHE A 33 -3.88 -13.53 -14.43
C PHE A 33 -2.57 -14.15 -14.94
N ALA A 34 -1.48 -13.39 -14.93
CA ALA A 34 -0.16 -13.94 -15.27
C ALA A 34 0.27 -15.05 -14.32
N ALA A 35 0.07 -14.88 -13.02
CA ALA A 35 0.42 -15.88 -12.01
C ALA A 35 -0.39 -17.18 -12.17
N ILE A 36 -1.69 -17.06 -12.43
CA ILE A 36 -2.57 -18.22 -12.72
C ILE A 36 -2.08 -18.92 -13.98
N TYR A 37 -1.75 -18.18 -15.03
CA TYR A 37 -1.21 -18.76 -16.28
C TYR A 37 0.10 -19.52 -16.05
N PHE A 38 1.08 -18.93 -15.35
CA PHE A 38 2.34 -19.59 -15.02
C PHE A 38 2.15 -20.81 -14.14
N TRP A 39 1.30 -20.71 -13.14
CA TRP A 39 0.97 -21.85 -12.27
C TRP A 39 0.29 -22.97 -13.05
N TYR A 40 -0.67 -22.64 -13.93
CA TYR A 40 -1.36 -23.60 -14.77
C TYR A 40 -0.37 -24.34 -15.69
N GLN A 41 0.48 -23.64 -16.42
CA GLN A 41 1.47 -24.23 -17.31
C GLN A 41 2.46 -25.12 -16.57
N TYR A 42 2.95 -24.66 -15.44
CA TYR A 42 3.86 -25.44 -14.61
C TYR A 42 3.21 -26.71 -14.07
N SER A 43 1.99 -26.61 -13.53
CA SER A 43 1.26 -27.74 -12.98
C SER A 43 0.87 -28.75 -14.06
N LEU A 44 0.50 -28.27 -15.25
CA LEU A 44 0.22 -29.09 -16.41
C LEU A 44 1.47 -29.89 -16.81
N TYR A 45 2.61 -29.22 -16.90
CA TYR A 45 3.88 -29.87 -17.21
C TYR A 45 4.22 -30.98 -16.19
N GLN A 46 4.08 -30.72 -14.90
CA GLN A 46 4.33 -31.70 -13.85
C GLN A 46 3.40 -32.93 -13.95
N LEU A 47 2.09 -32.72 -14.14
CA LEU A 47 1.11 -33.81 -14.24
C LEU A 47 1.36 -34.70 -15.48
N ILE A 48 1.83 -34.10 -16.57
CA ILE A 48 2.21 -34.86 -17.79
C ILE A 48 3.48 -35.69 -17.52
N GLN A 49 4.46 -35.14 -16.83
CA GLN A 49 5.68 -35.87 -16.45
C GLN A 49 5.37 -37.05 -15.51
N ASP A 50 4.35 -36.92 -14.64
CA ASP A 50 3.86 -37.98 -13.76
C ASP A 50 3.01 -39.02 -14.51
N GLY A 51 2.95 -38.98 -15.86
CA GLY A 51 2.27 -39.98 -16.70
C GLY A 51 0.77 -39.75 -16.87
N MET A 52 0.23 -38.61 -16.49
CA MET A 52 -1.19 -38.28 -16.68
C MET A 52 -1.48 -37.87 -18.11
N SER A 53 -2.61 -38.29 -18.67
CA SER A 53 -3.08 -37.86 -19.98
C SER A 53 -3.47 -36.38 -19.95
N LEU A 54 -3.19 -35.65 -21.04
CA LEU A 54 -3.44 -34.20 -21.19
C LEU A 54 -4.88 -33.82 -20.79
N SER A 55 -5.88 -34.55 -21.32
CA SER A 55 -7.29 -34.24 -21.06
C SER A 55 -7.71 -34.40 -19.60
N ARG A 56 -7.04 -35.30 -18.87
CA ARG A 56 -7.30 -35.55 -17.44
C ARG A 56 -6.61 -34.46 -16.59
N ALA A 57 -5.40 -34.08 -16.96
CA ALA A 57 -4.64 -33.02 -16.29
C ALA A 57 -5.34 -31.66 -16.42
N GLU A 58 -5.81 -31.31 -17.62
CA GLU A 58 -6.57 -30.07 -17.86
C GLU A 58 -7.82 -29.97 -16.99
N LYS A 59 -8.66 -31.02 -16.97
CA LYS A 59 -9.86 -31.05 -16.11
C LYS A 59 -9.54 -30.91 -14.63
N LEU A 60 -8.47 -31.52 -14.18
CA LEU A 60 -8.05 -31.47 -12.78
C LEU A 60 -7.61 -30.05 -12.37
N LEU A 61 -6.92 -29.35 -13.26
CA LEU A 61 -6.43 -28.00 -13.01
C LEU A 61 -7.52 -26.95 -13.08
N GLU A 62 -8.51 -27.10 -13.96
CA GLU A 62 -9.66 -26.19 -14.07
C GLU A 62 -10.45 -26.08 -12.76
N ILE A 63 -10.56 -27.18 -12.01
CA ILE A 63 -11.26 -27.25 -10.71
C ILE A 63 -10.40 -26.71 -9.54
N ARG A 64 -9.08 -26.59 -9.72
CA ARG A 64 -8.13 -26.28 -8.63
C ARG A 64 -7.77 -24.82 -8.44
N VAL A 65 -8.21 -23.90 -9.29
CA VAL A 65 -7.91 -22.49 -9.09
C VAL A 65 -8.60 -21.98 -7.81
N PRO A 66 -7.85 -21.66 -6.76
CA PRO A 66 -8.47 -21.25 -5.50
C PRO A 66 -9.06 -19.84 -5.63
N VAL A 67 -10.30 -19.66 -5.19
CA VAL A 67 -11.04 -18.38 -5.26
C VAL A 67 -10.28 -17.24 -4.57
N TRP A 68 -9.52 -17.51 -3.51
CA TRP A 68 -8.74 -16.50 -2.78
C TRP A 68 -7.62 -15.87 -3.62
N PHE A 69 -7.21 -16.50 -4.74
CA PHE A 69 -6.25 -15.88 -5.66
C PHE A 69 -6.73 -14.55 -6.23
N TYR A 70 -8.03 -14.40 -6.43
CA TYR A 70 -8.64 -13.15 -6.92
C TYR A 70 -8.66 -12.03 -5.88
N VAL A 71 -8.35 -12.33 -4.63
CA VAL A 71 -8.25 -11.33 -3.54
C VAL A 71 -6.82 -10.77 -3.42
N LEU A 72 -5.82 -11.43 -4.01
CA LEU A 72 -4.41 -11.00 -3.95
C LEU A 72 -4.17 -9.54 -4.41
N PRO A 73 -4.85 -8.99 -5.44
CA PRO A 73 -4.68 -7.59 -5.82
C PRO A 73 -5.03 -6.63 -4.70
N LEU A 74 -6.11 -6.90 -3.96
CA LEU A 74 -6.52 -6.08 -2.82
C LEU A 74 -5.52 -6.17 -1.67
N ALA A 75 -5.04 -7.37 -1.38
CA ALA A 75 -3.98 -7.57 -0.38
C ALA A 75 -2.69 -6.82 -0.76
N TRP A 76 -2.32 -6.83 -2.06
CA TRP A 76 -1.17 -6.09 -2.57
C TRP A 76 -1.30 -4.59 -2.38
N ILE A 77 -2.46 -4.01 -2.73
CA ILE A 77 -2.75 -2.58 -2.52
C ILE A 77 -2.70 -2.23 -1.03
N LEU A 78 -3.25 -3.08 -0.16
CA LEU A 78 -3.24 -2.87 1.28
C LEU A 78 -1.81 -2.82 1.85
N LEU A 79 -0.91 -3.68 1.36
CA LEU A 79 0.49 -3.66 1.76
C LEU A 79 1.23 -2.39 1.29
N MET A 80 0.71 -1.71 0.28
CA MET A 80 1.32 -0.50 -0.30
C MET A 80 0.66 0.80 0.17
N VAL A 81 -0.21 0.79 1.18
CA VAL A 81 -0.98 1.98 1.61
C VAL A 81 -0.08 3.18 1.91
N GLU A 82 1.06 2.98 2.58
CA GLU A 82 2.02 4.06 2.89
C GLU A 82 2.67 4.71 1.66
N LEU A 83 2.70 3.98 0.53
CA LEU A 83 3.28 4.48 -0.72
C LEU A 83 2.34 5.41 -1.51
N TYR A 84 1.11 5.62 -1.04
CA TYR A 84 0.16 6.54 -1.68
C TYR A 84 0.20 7.94 -1.09
N GLU A 85 1.04 8.21 -0.11
CA GLU A 85 1.30 9.56 0.37
C GLU A 85 2.05 10.38 -0.69
N SER A 86 1.63 11.63 -0.89
CA SER A 86 2.11 12.49 -1.98
C SER A 86 3.64 12.67 -2.00
N HIS A 87 4.26 12.78 -0.82
CA HIS A 87 5.71 12.94 -0.68
C HIS A 87 6.50 11.63 -0.91
N THR A 88 5.86 10.47 -0.75
CA THR A 88 6.47 9.16 -0.98
C THR A 88 6.31 8.72 -2.43
N ALA A 89 5.17 9.05 -3.04
CA ALA A 89 4.82 8.63 -4.40
C ALA A 89 5.76 9.20 -5.48
N ALA A 90 6.38 10.35 -5.25
CA ALA A 90 7.31 11.00 -6.17
C ALA A 90 8.77 10.54 -6.03
N ASP A 91 9.11 9.85 -4.94
CA ASP A 91 10.48 9.42 -4.64
C ASP A 91 10.71 7.98 -5.11
N TRP A 92 11.61 7.83 -6.10
CA TRP A 92 11.96 6.53 -6.67
C TRP A 92 12.57 5.56 -5.64
N GLN A 93 13.45 6.05 -4.76
CA GLN A 93 14.11 5.19 -3.77
C GLN A 93 13.14 4.70 -2.72
N ARG A 94 12.22 5.56 -2.27
CA ARG A 94 11.16 5.18 -1.33
C ARG A 94 10.19 4.19 -1.96
N THR A 95 9.81 4.42 -3.22
CA THR A 95 8.96 3.51 -3.99
C THR A 95 9.59 2.13 -4.12
N LEU A 96 10.87 2.03 -4.52
CA LEU A 96 11.59 0.75 -4.60
C LEU A 96 11.63 0.03 -3.27
N ARG A 97 12.01 0.73 -2.19
CA ARG A 97 12.06 0.16 -0.85
C ARG A 97 10.70 -0.32 -0.38
N GLY A 98 9.65 0.45 -0.63
CA GLY A 98 8.29 0.11 -0.22
C GLY A 98 7.75 -1.12 -0.96
N ILE A 99 7.95 -1.22 -2.28
CA ILE A 99 7.57 -2.40 -3.07
C ILE A 99 8.34 -3.65 -2.59
N PHE A 100 9.64 -3.51 -2.31
CA PHE A 100 10.44 -4.60 -1.77
C PHE A 100 9.93 -5.08 -0.40
N ILE A 101 9.62 -4.14 0.51
CA ILE A 101 9.04 -4.46 1.82
C ILE A 101 7.67 -5.13 1.66
N ALA A 102 6.79 -4.62 0.79
CA ALA A 102 5.49 -5.22 0.53
C ALA A 102 5.62 -6.65 -0.02
N ALA A 103 6.55 -6.90 -0.94
CA ALA A 103 6.82 -8.23 -1.47
C ALA A 103 7.35 -9.18 -0.37
N LEU A 104 8.26 -8.70 0.49
CA LEU A 104 8.81 -9.48 1.60
C LEU A 104 7.72 -9.81 2.64
N VAL A 105 6.89 -8.84 3.02
CA VAL A 105 5.77 -9.05 3.95
C VAL A 105 4.75 -10.02 3.35
N GLY A 106 4.44 -9.88 2.07
CA GLY A 106 3.57 -10.80 1.35
C GLY A 106 4.12 -12.23 1.33
N LEU A 107 5.43 -12.39 1.09
CA LEU A 107 6.11 -13.69 1.11
C LEU A 107 6.10 -14.32 2.51
N LEU A 108 6.41 -13.53 3.55
CA LEU A 108 6.38 -14.00 4.94
C LEU A 108 4.97 -14.39 5.36
N GLY A 109 3.97 -13.54 5.06
CA GLY A 109 2.56 -13.84 5.33
C GLY A 109 2.11 -15.13 4.65
N TYR A 110 2.48 -15.32 3.38
CA TYR A 110 2.20 -16.57 2.68
C TYR A 110 2.90 -17.77 3.32
N SER A 111 4.16 -17.62 3.75
CA SER A 111 4.92 -18.70 4.41
C SER A 111 4.25 -19.13 5.70
N VAL A 112 3.71 -18.19 6.48
CA VAL A 112 2.93 -18.49 7.70
C VAL A 112 1.66 -19.28 7.36
N VAL A 113 0.88 -18.79 6.39
CA VAL A 113 -0.35 -19.47 5.93
C VAL A 113 -0.02 -20.87 5.43
N PHE A 114 1.09 -21.02 4.71
CA PHE A 114 1.56 -22.30 4.19
C PHE A 114 1.94 -23.28 5.32
N THR A 115 2.60 -22.81 6.37
CA THR A 115 3.03 -23.64 7.51
C THR A 115 1.83 -24.13 8.35
N ILE A 116 0.81 -23.26 8.49
CA ILE A 116 -0.41 -23.59 9.24
C ILE A 116 -1.32 -24.54 8.44
N ASN A 117 -1.26 -24.48 7.11
CA ASN A 117 -2.07 -25.33 6.25
C ASN A 117 -1.47 -26.73 6.12
N LEU A 118 -2.16 -27.73 6.67
CA LEU A 118 -1.70 -29.12 6.68
C LEU A 118 -1.88 -29.83 5.32
N ASP A 119 -2.49 -29.15 4.35
CA ASP A 119 -2.65 -29.69 2.98
C ASP A 119 -1.80 -28.87 1.98
N PRO A 120 -0.47 -29.16 1.90
CA PRO A 120 0.47 -28.39 1.09
C PRO A 120 0.14 -28.44 -0.42
N THR A 121 -0.65 -29.41 -0.85
CA THR A 121 -1.05 -29.61 -2.25
C THR A 121 -2.15 -28.64 -2.69
N SER A 122 -2.88 -28.05 -1.74
CA SER A 122 -3.97 -27.09 -2.02
C SER A 122 -3.50 -25.66 -2.26
N LEU A 123 -2.23 -25.34 -1.92
CA LEU A 123 -1.67 -24.00 -2.01
C LEU A 123 -0.67 -23.90 -3.18
N PRO A 124 -0.95 -23.12 -4.22
CA PRO A 124 -0.08 -22.97 -5.38
C PRO A 124 1.14 -22.11 -5.05
N ARG A 125 2.22 -22.72 -4.52
CA ARG A 125 3.48 -22.03 -4.14
C ARG A 125 4.05 -21.20 -5.29
N ILE A 126 4.11 -21.81 -6.47
CA ILE A 126 4.64 -21.18 -7.67
C ILE A 126 3.74 -20.05 -8.13
N GLY A 127 2.42 -20.22 -8.01
CA GLY A 127 1.46 -19.17 -8.34
C GLY A 127 1.62 -17.92 -7.48
N VAL A 128 1.78 -18.07 -6.15
CA VAL A 128 1.99 -16.93 -5.26
C VAL A 128 3.36 -16.29 -5.48
N GLY A 129 4.41 -17.09 -5.66
CA GLY A 129 5.73 -16.58 -6.00
C GLY A 129 5.72 -15.80 -7.33
N ALA A 130 5.09 -16.33 -8.36
CA ALA A 130 4.91 -15.67 -9.64
C ALA A 130 4.10 -14.37 -9.49
N PHE A 131 3.01 -14.38 -8.70
CA PHE A 131 2.24 -13.18 -8.41
C PHE A 131 3.10 -12.09 -7.78
N LEU A 132 3.84 -12.39 -6.72
CA LEU A 132 4.69 -11.40 -6.04
C LEU A 132 5.74 -10.79 -6.97
N VAL A 133 6.37 -11.61 -7.81
CA VAL A 133 7.37 -11.14 -8.78
C VAL A 133 6.71 -10.26 -9.84
N VAL A 134 5.65 -10.75 -10.49
CA VAL A 134 4.98 -10.02 -11.59
C VAL A 134 4.30 -8.76 -11.08
N ALA A 135 3.63 -8.81 -9.91
CA ALA A 135 3.02 -7.64 -9.28
C ALA A 135 4.06 -6.58 -8.96
N SER A 136 5.21 -6.97 -8.39
CA SER A 136 6.31 -6.05 -8.10
C SER A 136 6.82 -5.37 -9.37
N LEU A 137 7.05 -6.14 -10.45
CA LEU A 137 7.56 -5.61 -11.71
C LEU A 137 6.56 -4.68 -12.40
N LEU A 138 5.29 -5.08 -12.47
CA LEU A 138 4.24 -4.26 -13.12
C LEU A 138 3.96 -2.99 -12.33
N THR A 139 3.87 -3.09 -10.99
CA THR A 139 3.73 -1.93 -10.11
C THR A 139 4.92 -0.98 -10.24
N LEU A 140 6.15 -1.52 -10.27
CA LEU A 140 7.36 -0.72 -10.44
C LEU A 140 7.36 0.00 -11.80
N GLY A 141 7.01 -0.70 -12.87
CA GLY A 141 6.88 -0.13 -14.23
C GLY A 141 5.82 0.97 -14.28
N TRP A 142 4.63 0.74 -13.68
CA TRP A 142 3.59 1.75 -13.57
C TRP A 142 4.06 2.99 -12.80
N ARG A 143 4.70 2.80 -11.66
CA ARG A 143 5.21 3.91 -10.83
C ARG A 143 6.36 4.65 -11.49
N ALA A 144 7.23 3.97 -12.24
CA ALA A 144 8.25 4.62 -13.06
C ALA A 144 7.62 5.54 -14.10
N LEU A 145 6.56 5.05 -14.77
CA LEU A 145 5.80 5.83 -15.74
C LEU A 145 5.12 7.02 -15.07
N TYR A 146 4.46 6.79 -13.93
CA TYR A 146 3.82 7.83 -13.13
C TYR A 146 4.83 8.93 -12.72
N ILE A 147 5.96 8.58 -12.12
CA ILE A 147 7.00 9.52 -11.70
C ILE A 147 7.51 10.30 -12.92
N ARG A 148 7.76 9.63 -14.06
CA ARG A 148 8.23 10.29 -15.28
C ARG A 148 7.22 11.31 -15.81
N PHE A 149 5.93 10.99 -15.81
CA PHE A 149 4.89 11.91 -16.30
C PHE A 149 4.65 13.07 -15.34
N TYR A 150 4.56 12.82 -14.04
CA TYR A 150 4.23 13.84 -13.05
C TYR A 150 5.42 14.69 -12.59
N THR A 151 6.67 14.23 -12.80
CA THR A 151 7.88 15.03 -12.55
C THR A 151 8.25 15.92 -13.74
N THR A 152 7.56 15.79 -14.88
CA THR A 152 7.77 16.65 -16.03
C THR A 152 7.19 18.04 -15.77
N SER A 153 8.02 19.07 -15.85
CA SER A 153 7.73 20.47 -15.48
C SER A 153 6.46 21.09 -16.07
N GLY A 154 5.89 20.51 -17.13
CA GLY A 154 4.64 21.00 -17.75
C GLY A 154 3.36 20.64 -17.00
N LEU A 155 3.36 19.62 -16.16
CA LEU A 155 2.22 19.14 -15.38
C LEU A 155 2.31 19.49 -13.90
N MET A 156 3.46 20.04 -13.46
CA MET A 156 3.65 20.44 -12.07
C MET A 156 2.79 21.66 -11.72
N ARG A 157 2.21 21.64 -10.52
CA ARG A 157 1.54 22.78 -9.91
C ARG A 157 2.51 23.97 -9.83
N ARG A 158 2.05 25.15 -10.24
CA ARG A 158 2.84 26.39 -10.19
C ARG A 158 2.41 27.19 -8.99
N VAL A 159 3.27 27.24 -7.99
CA VAL A 159 2.99 27.80 -6.67
C VAL A 159 3.59 29.19 -6.56
N LEU A 160 2.79 30.14 -6.09
CA LEU A 160 3.20 31.50 -5.76
C LEU A 160 2.98 31.75 -4.27
N ILE A 161 3.99 32.25 -3.58
CA ILE A 161 3.91 32.58 -2.16
C ILE A 161 3.51 34.04 -1.98
N VAL A 162 2.40 34.26 -1.26
CA VAL A 162 1.92 35.59 -0.87
C VAL A 162 2.52 35.97 0.49
N GLY A 163 3.48 36.88 0.48
CA GLY A 163 4.28 37.30 1.62
C GLY A 163 5.70 36.74 1.61
N ALA A 164 6.72 37.64 1.54
CA ALA A 164 8.15 37.31 1.61
C ALA A 164 8.72 37.50 3.02
N GLY A 165 7.90 37.33 4.06
CA GLY A 165 8.27 37.38 5.46
C GLY A 165 9.01 36.13 5.95
N LYS A 166 9.15 36.00 7.28
CA LYS A 166 9.80 34.80 7.90
C LYS A 166 9.13 33.52 7.51
N ALA A 167 7.79 33.48 7.53
CA ALA A 167 7.01 32.29 7.21
C ALA A 167 7.22 31.83 5.75
N GLY A 168 7.15 32.77 4.78
CA GLY A 168 7.41 32.46 3.37
C GLY A 168 8.84 31.95 3.12
N ARG A 169 9.84 32.56 3.81
CA ARG A 169 11.24 32.10 3.71
C ARG A 169 11.44 30.72 4.29
N THR A 170 10.81 30.40 5.45
CA THR A 170 10.84 29.07 6.03
C THR A 170 10.29 28.02 5.07
N LEU A 171 9.22 28.35 4.33
CA LEU A 171 8.66 27.46 3.31
C LEU A 171 9.67 27.17 2.19
N VAL A 172 10.38 28.22 1.72
CA VAL A 172 11.42 28.08 0.69
C VAL A 172 12.62 27.29 1.22
N ASP A 173 12.96 27.44 2.50
CA ASP A 173 14.04 26.66 3.13
C ASP A 173 13.75 25.16 3.08
N VAL A 174 12.53 24.75 3.42
CA VAL A 174 12.09 23.36 3.33
C VAL A 174 12.04 22.89 1.87
N TYR A 175 11.41 23.68 1.00
CA TYR A 175 11.30 23.36 -0.42
C TYR A 175 12.65 23.11 -1.08
N SER A 176 13.66 23.94 -0.77
CA SER A 176 15.00 23.81 -1.34
C SER A 176 15.74 22.53 -0.92
N GLY A 177 15.30 21.88 0.17
CA GLY A 177 15.84 20.61 0.66
C GLY A 177 15.18 19.39 0.03
N LEU A 178 14.06 19.54 -0.66
CA LEU A 178 13.31 18.43 -1.22
C LEU A 178 13.80 18.06 -2.62
N LYS A 179 14.05 16.79 -2.86
CA LYS A 179 14.43 16.23 -4.16
C LYS A 179 13.69 14.93 -4.41
N PRO A 180 12.87 14.83 -5.46
CA PRO A 180 12.49 15.87 -6.41
C PRO A 180 11.57 16.93 -5.76
N PRO A 181 11.50 18.17 -6.32
CA PRO A 181 10.60 19.20 -5.81
C PRO A 181 9.15 18.77 -6.07
N PRO A 182 8.24 18.95 -5.08
CA PRO A 182 6.84 18.50 -5.20
C PRO A 182 5.99 19.37 -6.14
N TYR A 183 6.41 20.59 -6.42
CA TYR A 183 5.76 21.56 -7.31
C TYR A 183 6.79 22.54 -7.86
N ASN A 184 6.37 23.37 -8.81
CA ASN A 184 7.21 24.45 -9.37
C ASN A 184 6.95 25.74 -8.61
N LEU A 185 7.86 26.13 -7.71
CA LEU A 185 7.79 27.39 -7.00
C LEU A 185 8.23 28.52 -7.91
N VAL A 186 7.34 29.48 -8.19
CA VAL A 186 7.60 30.58 -9.12
C VAL A 186 8.31 31.73 -8.40
N GLY A 187 7.91 32.08 -7.17
CA GLY A 187 8.49 33.17 -6.39
C GLY A 187 7.56 33.67 -5.31
N PHE A 188 7.77 34.92 -4.93
CA PHE A 188 6.98 35.62 -3.93
C PHE A 188 6.28 36.82 -4.51
N ILE A 189 5.17 37.24 -3.88
CA ILE A 189 4.66 38.60 -3.94
C ILE A 189 4.67 39.22 -2.53
N ASP A 190 5.00 40.49 -2.44
CA ASP A 190 5.05 41.23 -1.17
C ASP A 190 4.87 42.71 -1.45
N ASP A 191 4.11 43.42 -0.62
CA ASP A 191 3.87 44.87 -0.78
C ASP A 191 5.03 45.73 -0.34
N ASP A 192 5.98 45.18 0.45
CA ASP A 192 7.15 45.92 0.91
C ASP A 192 8.13 46.17 -0.25
N PRO A 193 8.31 47.49 -0.66
CA PRO A 193 9.20 47.84 -1.76
C PRO A 193 10.66 47.41 -1.51
N HIS A 194 11.07 47.35 -0.23
CA HIS A 194 12.45 47.02 0.16
C HIS A 194 12.77 45.50 -0.09
N LYS A 195 11.78 44.69 -0.29
CA LYS A 195 11.95 43.26 -0.59
C LYS A 195 11.97 42.95 -2.09
N ARG A 196 11.49 43.89 -2.93
CA ARG A 196 11.40 43.67 -4.38
C ARG A 196 12.79 43.41 -4.97
N GLY A 197 12.86 42.41 -5.83
CA GLY A 197 14.08 42.03 -6.55
C GLY A 197 15.16 41.37 -5.69
N LYS A 198 15.03 41.31 -4.36
CA LYS A 198 15.98 40.59 -3.50
C LYS A 198 15.83 39.11 -3.67
N PRO A 199 16.87 38.38 -4.09
CA PRO A 199 16.80 36.93 -4.23
C PRO A 199 16.89 36.26 -2.84
N TYR A 200 16.08 35.20 -2.66
CA TYR A 200 16.17 34.29 -1.51
C TYR A 200 16.24 32.85 -2.03
N LYS A 201 17.38 32.19 -1.88
CA LYS A 201 17.64 30.82 -2.39
C LYS A 201 17.22 30.62 -3.85
N GLY A 202 17.44 31.60 -4.72
CA GLY A 202 17.12 31.56 -6.15
C GLY A 202 15.72 32.07 -6.49
N PHE A 203 14.85 32.29 -5.51
CA PHE A 203 13.51 32.85 -5.69
C PHE A 203 13.52 34.36 -5.36
N ARG A 204 12.68 35.15 -6.02
CA ARG A 204 12.60 36.58 -5.83
C ARG A 204 11.15 37.05 -5.68
N VAL A 205 11.01 38.26 -5.13
CA VAL A 205 9.71 38.94 -5.13
C VAL A 205 9.48 39.49 -6.53
N ILE A 206 8.45 38.97 -7.21
CA ILE A 206 8.13 39.26 -8.61
C ILE A 206 7.12 40.40 -8.76
N GLY A 207 6.38 40.75 -7.70
CA GLY A 207 5.40 41.82 -7.72
C GLY A 207 4.81 42.15 -6.36
N SER A 208 3.84 43.08 -6.35
CA SER A 208 3.00 43.44 -5.21
C SER A 208 1.64 42.76 -5.29
N ASN A 209 0.89 42.79 -4.19
CA ASN A 209 -0.45 42.22 -4.11
C ASN A 209 -1.45 42.88 -5.09
N GLU A 210 -1.25 44.15 -5.43
CA GLU A 210 -2.03 44.88 -6.44
C GLU A 210 -1.97 44.24 -7.83
N ARG A 211 -0.84 43.56 -8.15
CA ARG A 211 -0.63 42.88 -9.42
C ARG A 211 -0.83 41.38 -9.33
N LEU A 212 -1.44 40.90 -8.24
CA LEU A 212 -1.61 39.45 -8.01
C LEU A 212 -2.31 38.75 -9.20
N LEU A 213 -3.40 39.30 -9.67
CA LEU A 213 -4.18 38.69 -10.76
C LEU A 213 -3.41 38.68 -12.08
N ASP A 214 -2.69 39.76 -12.41
CA ASP A 214 -1.85 39.80 -13.61
C ASP A 214 -0.75 38.75 -13.54
N ILE A 215 -0.12 38.59 -12.37
CA ILE A 215 0.95 37.63 -12.14
C ILE A 215 0.39 36.16 -12.20
N VAL A 216 -0.81 35.94 -11.68
CA VAL A 216 -1.50 34.65 -11.80
C VAL A 216 -1.67 34.27 -13.26
N ASP A 217 -2.13 35.20 -14.09
CA ASP A 217 -2.36 34.94 -15.50
C ASP A 217 -1.04 34.84 -16.30
N GLU A 218 -0.07 35.74 -16.06
CA GLU A 218 1.23 35.78 -16.75
C GLU A 218 2.06 34.53 -16.49
N TYR A 219 2.12 34.09 -15.23
CA TYR A 219 2.91 32.91 -14.82
C TYR A 219 2.11 31.64 -14.77
N HIS A 220 0.83 31.67 -15.13
CA HIS A 220 -0.07 30.52 -15.08
C HIS A 220 -0.05 29.83 -13.69
N ILE A 221 -0.22 30.63 -12.65
CA ILE A 221 -0.21 30.17 -11.26
C ILE A 221 -1.42 29.27 -11.02
N SER A 222 -1.18 28.11 -10.43
CA SER A 222 -2.24 27.19 -10.04
C SER A 222 -2.61 27.29 -8.58
N ASP A 223 -1.65 27.72 -7.75
CA ASP A 223 -1.75 27.70 -6.30
C ASP A 223 -1.16 28.94 -5.67
N LEU A 224 -1.89 29.55 -4.77
CA LEU A 224 -1.45 30.64 -3.92
C LEU A 224 -1.24 30.12 -2.50
N VAL A 225 -0.07 30.41 -1.94
CA VAL A 225 0.26 30.06 -0.56
C VAL A 225 0.36 31.31 0.29
N ILE A 226 -0.61 31.49 1.17
CA ILE A 226 -0.64 32.64 2.07
C ILE A 226 0.36 32.40 3.20
N SER A 227 1.41 33.23 3.25
CA SER A 227 2.44 33.20 4.29
C SER A 227 2.50 34.48 5.13
N ILE A 228 1.45 35.27 5.05
CA ILE A 228 1.29 36.49 5.88
C ILE A 228 0.83 36.01 7.27
N THR A 229 1.59 36.41 8.32
CA THR A 229 1.32 36.04 9.71
C THR A 229 0.55 37.11 10.49
N GLY A 230 0.24 38.26 9.89
CA GLY A 230 -0.55 39.33 10.46
C GLY A 230 -1.89 39.51 9.75
N GLU A 231 -2.54 40.63 10.04
CA GLU A 231 -3.76 41.04 9.34
C GLU A 231 -3.51 41.22 7.84
N ILE A 232 -4.35 40.57 7.03
CA ILE A 232 -4.32 40.75 5.57
C ILE A 232 -5.12 41.99 5.22
N GLN A 233 -4.49 42.92 4.50
CA GLN A 233 -5.16 44.13 4.03
C GLN A 233 -6.36 43.77 3.13
N GLY A 234 -7.44 44.56 3.21
CA GLY A 234 -8.67 44.28 2.47
C GLY A 234 -8.49 44.12 0.97
N ALA A 235 -7.62 44.95 0.35
CA ALA A 235 -7.30 44.86 -1.08
C ALA A 235 -6.60 43.52 -1.44
N THR A 236 -5.65 43.07 -0.62
CA THR A 236 -4.97 41.78 -0.79
C THR A 236 -5.95 40.61 -0.62
N PHE A 237 -6.82 40.70 0.38
CA PHE A 237 -7.83 39.67 0.62
C PHE A 237 -8.77 39.57 -0.57
N GLN A 238 -9.25 40.70 -1.13
CA GLN A 238 -10.11 40.67 -2.30
C GLN A 238 -9.41 40.06 -3.52
N ALA A 239 -8.15 40.43 -3.77
CA ALA A 239 -7.38 39.84 -4.88
C ALA A 239 -7.18 38.32 -4.74
N ILE A 240 -7.03 37.81 -3.51
CA ILE A 240 -6.96 36.37 -3.24
C ILE A 240 -8.31 35.70 -3.54
N LEU A 241 -9.43 36.31 -3.15
CA LEU A 241 -10.76 35.79 -3.45
C LEU A 241 -11.03 35.76 -4.97
N ASP A 242 -10.68 36.82 -5.67
CA ASP A 242 -10.84 36.90 -7.13
C ASP A 242 -9.97 35.85 -7.84
N ALA A 243 -8.76 35.57 -7.34
CA ALA A 243 -7.94 34.48 -7.84
C ALA A 243 -8.57 33.11 -7.59
N GLN A 244 -9.18 32.90 -6.41
CA GLN A 244 -9.88 31.68 -6.08
C GLN A 244 -11.11 31.44 -6.97
N GLU A 245 -11.87 32.49 -7.27
CA GLU A 245 -12.99 32.45 -8.22
C GLU A 245 -12.55 32.05 -9.64
N ARG A 246 -11.32 32.45 -10.04
CA ARG A 246 -10.70 32.03 -11.31
C ARG A 246 -10.15 30.58 -11.26
N GLY A 247 -10.35 29.85 -10.14
CA GLY A 247 -9.97 28.45 -10.01
C GLY A 247 -8.54 28.23 -9.51
N VAL A 248 -7.87 29.29 -8.97
CA VAL A 248 -6.59 29.13 -8.28
C VAL A 248 -6.82 28.55 -6.89
N GLU A 249 -6.10 27.49 -6.53
CA GLU A 249 -6.19 26.91 -5.19
C GLU A 249 -5.47 27.80 -4.18
N VAL A 250 -6.16 28.13 -3.09
CA VAL A 250 -5.58 28.98 -2.04
C VAL A 250 -5.32 28.14 -0.80
N THR A 251 -4.06 28.07 -0.39
CA THR A 251 -3.61 27.29 0.76
C THR A 251 -2.84 28.19 1.72
N ARG A 252 -2.87 27.89 3.02
CA ARG A 252 -2.07 28.58 4.02
C ARG A 252 -0.71 27.92 4.20
N MET A 253 0.32 28.73 4.53
CA MET A 253 1.70 28.25 4.72
C MET A 253 1.82 27.04 5.66
N PRO A 254 1.15 26.99 6.84
CA PRO A 254 1.28 25.84 7.74
C PRO A 254 0.79 24.53 7.13
N ILE A 255 -0.27 24.57 6.33
CA ILE A 255 -0.83 23.38 5.66
C ILE A 255 0.15 22.84 4.63
N LEU A 256 0.70 23.73 3.78
CA LEU A 256 1.68 23.32 2.79
C LEU A 256 3.00 22.85 3.42
N TYR A 257 3.40 23.46 4.53
CA TYR A 257 4.57 23.05 5.31
C TYR A 257 4.38 21.62 5.87
N GLU A 258 3.19 21.32 6.42
CA GLU A 258 2.85 20.01 6.92
C GLU A 258 2.80 18.98 5.77
N GLU A 259 2.24 19.34 4.62
CA GLU A 259 2.22 18.51 3.42
C GLU A 259 3.64 18.13 2.96
N MET A 260 4.61 19.08 3.05
CA MET A 260 5.99 18.86 2.64
C MET A 260 6.83 18.09 3.66
N THR A 261 6.57 18.28 4.95
CA THR A 261 7.47 17.81 6.02
C THR A 261 6.86 16.69 6.88
N GLY A 262 5.53 16.52 6.84
CA GLY A 262 4.79 15.71 7.81
C GLY A 262 4.80 16.30 9.23
N ARG A 263 5.16 17.59 9.39
CA ARG A 263 5.30 18.27 10.69
C ARG A 263 4.61 19.61 10.67
N VAL A 264 4.02 20.00 11.80
CA VAL A 264 3.39 21.30 11.97
C VAL A 264 4.43 22.36 12.38
N PRO A 265 4.48 23.55 11.72
CA PRO A 265 5.45 24.60 12.03
C PRO A 265 5.03 25.40 13.26
N ILE A 266 5.33 24.93 14.46
CA ILE A 266 4.88 25.50 15.75
C ILE A 266 5.22 26.98 15.91
N HIS A 267 6.36 27.44 15.38
CA HIS A 267 6.83 28.83 15.50
C HIS A 267 6.06 29.85 14.63
N HIS A 268 5.21 29.38 13.73
CA HIS A 268 4.43 30.22 12.80
C HIS A 268 2.92 30.06 13.01
N LEU A 269 2.53 29.50 14.15
CA LEU A 269 1.13 29.32 14.53
C LEU A 269 0.67 30.53 15.38
N GLU A 270 -0.27 31.27 14.87
CA GLU A 270 -1.05 32.20 15.70
C GLU A 270 -2.10 31.39 16.49
N SER A 271 -2.42 31.86 17.71
CA SER A 271 -3.38 31.18 18.60
C SER A 271 -4.73 30.92 17.91
N ASP A 272 -5.15 31.81 17.03
CA ASP A 272 -6.39 31.73 16.27
C ASP A 272 -6.35 30.64 15.16
N TRP A 273 -5.16 30.35 14.65
CA TRP A 273 -4.97 29.30 13.65
C TRP A 273 -5.19 27.89 14.22
N VAL A 274 -4.72 27.64 15.44
CA VAL A 274 -4.88 26.34 16.10
C VAL A 274 -6.36 25.99 16.21
N ILE A 275 -7.18 26.96 16.64
CA ILE A 275 -8.63 26.75 16.81
C ILE A 275 -9.32 26.54 15.44
N ARG A 276 -8.95 27.34 14.43
CA ARG A 276 -9.55 27.24 13.09
C ARG A 276 -9.10 25.99 12.33
N SER A 277 -7.86 25.56 12.47
CA SER A 277 -7.40 24.31 11.81
C SER A 277 -8.06 23.06 12.38
N PHE A 278 -8.38 23.05 13.66
CA PHE A 278 -9.18 21.95 14.24
C PHE A 278 -10.63 21.96 13.72
N VAL A 279 -11.20 23.14 13.47
CA VAL A 279 -12.59 23.26 12.96
C VAL A 279 -12.67 22.94 11.46
N ASP A 280 -11.67 23.35 10.65
CA ASP A 280 -11.66 23.11 9.20
C ASP A 280 -11.29 21.65 8.85
N GLN A 281 -10.48 20.96 9.67
CA GLN A 281 -10.17 19.53 9.48
C GLN A 281 -11.39 18.61 9.71
N VAL A 282 -12.44 19.10 10.37
CA VAL A 282 -13.67 18.33 10.61
C VAL A 282 -14.60 18.27 9.37
N ARG A 283 -14.34 19.03 8.32
CA ARG A 283 -15.07 18.85 7.05
C ARG A 283 -14.53 17.65 6.27
N VAL A 284 -14.64 16.49 6.87
CA VAL A 284 -14.46 15.23 6.16
C VAL A 284 -15.56 15.17 5.09
N SER A 285 -15.16 15.09 3.82
CA SER A 285 -16.10 14.93 2.71
C SER A 285 -17.01 13.73 3.00
N GLY A 286 -18.34 13.90 2.87
CA GLY A 286 -19.30 12.80 3.06
C GLY A 286 -18.99 11.59 2.17
N PHE A 287 -18.29 11.81 1.05
CA PHE A 287 -17.77 10.76 0.18
C PHE A 287 -16.64 9.94 0.86
N TYR A 288 -15.77 10.58 1.63
CA TYR A 288 -14.74 9.88 2.40
C TYR A 288 -15.34 9.00 3.51
N GLU A 289 -16.36 9.52 4.22
CA GLU A 289 -17.05 8.72 5.24
C GLU A 289 -17.78 7.52 4.63
N LEU A 290 -18.43 7.70 3.49
CA LEU A 290 -19.08 6.62 2.75
C LEU A 290 -18.06 5.58 2.30
N PHE A 291 -16.95 6.02 1.70
CA PHE A 291 -15.90 5.13 1.23
C PHE A 291 -15.21 4.39 2.39
N LYS A 292 -14.95 5.09 3.48
CA LYS A 292 -14.41 4.48 4.71
C LYS A 292 -15.36 3.41 5.25
N ARG A 293 -16.66 3.71 5.37
CA ARG A 293 -17.65 2.71 5.83
C ARG A 293 -17.75 1.50 4.90
N LEU A 294 -17.69 1.71 3.60
CA LEU A 294 -17.65 0.61 2.63
C LEU A 294 -16.39 -0.24 2.78
N MET A 295 -15.23 0.38 2.98
CA MET A 295 -13.97 -0.33 3.23
C MET A 295 -13.99 -1.08 4.56
N ASP A 296 -14.53 -0.48 5.63
CA ASP A 296 -14.67 -1.11 6.94
C ASP A 296 -15.62 -2.31 6.88
N LEU A 297 -16.75 -2.17 6.16
CA LEU A 297 -17.72 -3.25 5.96
C LEU A 297 -17.12 -4.39 5.13
N PHE A 298 -16.40 -4.05 4.06
CA PHE A 298 -15.76 -5.03 3.18
C PHE A 298 -14.62 -5.77 3.92
N SER A 299 -13.77 -5.07 4.64
CA SER A 299 -12.69 -5.69 5.43
C SER A 299 -13.25 -6.53 6.57
N GLY A 300 -14.32 -6.09 7.23
CA GLY A 300 -15.03 -6.87 8.24
C GLY A 300 -15.66 -8.14 7.67
N LEU A 301 -16.30 -8.05 6.50
CA LEU A 301 -16.88 -9.21 5.81
C LEU A 301 -15.80 -10.22 5.39
N VAL A 302 -14.70 -9.74 4.81
CA VAL A 302 -13.55 -10.58 4.43
C VAL A 302 -12.95 -11.24 5.67
N GLY A 303 -12.77 -10.49 6.77
CA GLY A 303 -12.30 -11.03 8.04
C GLY A 303 -13.23 -12.09 8.61
N LEU A 304 -14.54 -11.89 8.53
CA LEU A 304 -15.55 -12.82 9.04
C LEU A 304 -15.61 -14.10 8.20
N VAL A 305 -15.51 -13.99 6.88
CA VAL A 305 -15.42 -15.14 5.97
C VAL A 305 -14.13 -15.94 6.25
N PHE A 306 -13.01 -15.23 6.44
CA PHE A 306 -11.74 -15.86 6.80
C PHE A 306 -11.83 -16.58 8.14
N PHE A 307 -12.41 -15.93 9.14
CA PHE A 307 -12.66 -16.51 10.47
C PHE A 307 -13.57 -17.76 10.38
N ALA A 308 -14.70 -17.65 9.67
CA ALA A 308 -15.65 -18.75 9.51
C ALA A 308 -15.06 -19.96 8.78
N LEU A 309 -14.15 -19.74 7.83
CA LEU A 309 -13.49 -20.83 7.09
C LEU A 309 -12.31 -21.45 7.85
N PHE A 310 -11.57 -20.66 8.61
CA PHE A 310 -10.33 -21.11 9.28
C PHE A 310 -10.57 -21.67 10.67
N VAL A 311 -11.41 -21.02 11.49
CA VAL A 311 -11.59 -21.44 12.89
C VAL A 311 -12.20 -22.85 13.04
N PRO A 312 -13.22 -23.24 12.28
CA PRO A 312 -13.74 -24.62 12.36
C PRO A 312 -12.71 -25.68 11.93
N ARG A 313 -11.90 -25.36 10.92
CA ARG A 313 -10.83 -26.27 10.47
C ARG A 313 -9.69 -26.38 11.48
N LEU A 314 -9.36 -25.29 12.16
CA LEU A 314 -8.35 -25.29 13.22
C LEU A 314 -8.83 -26.04 14.47
N SER A 315 -10.08 -25.82 14.88
CA SER A 315 -10.66 -26.51 16.04
C SER A 315 -10.81 -28.01 15.82
N GLN A 316 -11.22 -28.44 14.64
CA GLN A 316 -11.30 -29.87 14.32
C GLN A 316 -9.93 -30.57 14.37
N ARG A 317 -8.84 -29.84 14.10
CA ARG A 317 -7.49 -30.40 14.13
C ARG A 317 -6.81 -30.33 15.50
N LEU A 318 -7.16 -29.36 16.32
CA LEU A 318 -6.68 -29.29 17.70
C LEU A 318 -7.40 -30.29 18.63
N PHE A 319 -8.66 -30.65 18.32
CA PHE A 319 -9.43 -31.61 19.10
C PHE A 319 -9.31 -33.06 18.62
N VAL A 320 -8.83 -33.30 17.41
CA VAL A 320 -8.49 -34.62 16.90
C VAL A 320 -6.99 -34.84 17.00
N LEU A 321 -6.44 -34.78 18.20
CA LEU A 321 -5.25 -35.56 18.51
C LEU A 321 -5.74 -37.03 18.59
N PRO A 322 -5.34 -37.93 17.68
CA PRO A 322 -5.59 -39.32 17.90
C PRO A 322 -4.83 -39.70 19.16
N VAL A 323 -5.57 -40.05 20.23
CA VAL A 323 -5.02 -40.91 21.28
C VAL A 323 -4.58 -42.16 20.54
N ARG A 324 -3.34 -42.21 20.16
CA ARG A 324 -2.68 -43.35 19.57
C ARG A 324 -2.60 -44.38 20.72
N ALA A 325 -3.73 -45.08 20.94
CA ALA A 325 -3.69 -46.32 21.69
C ALA A 325 -2.67 -47.20 20.98
N GLN A 326 -1.55 -47.45 21.62
CA GLN A 326 -0.58 -48.47 21.17
C GLN A 326 -1.21 -49.84 21.46
N PRO A 327 -1.60 -50.67 20.48
CA PRO A 327 -2.19 -51.99 20.71
C PRO A 327 -1.14 -53.09 20.80
N HIS A 328 0.10 -52.82 21.16
CA HIS A 328 1.15 -53.83 21.05
C HIS A 328 1.83 -54.26 22.36
N GLU A 329 1.40 -53.77 23.53
CA GLU A 329 2.09 -54.17 24.76
C GLU A 329 1.34 -55.23 25.60
N THR A 330 0.06 -55.50 25.31
CA THR A 330 -0.71 -56.53 26.03
C THR A 330 -0.57 -57.92 25.44
N GLN A 331 -0.22 -58.06 24.17
CA GLN A 331 -0.03 -59.38 23.55
C GLN A 331 1.26 -60.08 23.97
N ASN A 332 2.34 -59.32 24.25
CA ASN A 332 3.60 -59.88 24.70
C ASN A 332 3.61 -60.33 26.17
N VAL A 333 2.61 -59.94 26.97
CA VAL A 333 2.52 -60.40 28.38
C VAL A 333 1.80 -61.71 28.46
N PHE A 334 0.82 -62.00 27.61
CA PHE A 334 0.12 -63.29 27.56
C PHE A 334 1.02 -64.40 26.98
N ASP A 335 1.76 -64.12 25.93
CA ASP A 335 2.70 -65.11 25.34
C ASP A 335 3.87 -65.44 26.31
N ARG A 336 4.22 -64.57 27.22
CA ARG A 336 5.28 -64.82 28.23
C ARG A 336 4.78 -65.62 29.42
N VAL A 337 3.50 -65.65 29.70
CA VAL A 337 2.90 -66.48 30.77
C VAL A 337 2.72 -67.92 30.27
N ASP A 338 2.35 -68.10 29.03
CA ASP A 338 2.18 -69.51 28.45
C ASP A 338 3.55 -70.17 28.28
N HIS A 339 4.62 -69.46 28.05
CA HIS A 339 5.95 -70.06 27.97
C HIS A 339 6.52 -70.45 29.36
N TRP A 340 5.97 -69.93 30.47
CA TRP A 340 6.38 -70.28 31.84
C TRP A 340 5.58 -71.46 32.39
N THR A 341 4.35 -71.69 31.96
CA THR A 341 3.52 -72.86 32.39
C THR A 341 3.84 -74.10 31.58
N GLY A 342 4.41 -73.97 30.37
CA GLY A 342 4.81 -75.16 29.56
C GLY A 342 6.08 -75.86 29.97
N SER A 343 6.91 -75.23 30.81
CA SER A 343 8.24 -75.82 31.23
C SER A 343 8.21 -76.62 32.53
N ARG A 344 7.05 -76.84 33.14
CA ARG A 344 6.95 -77.63 34.39
C ARG A 344 6.47 -79.06 34.26
N HIS A 345 6.32 -79.63 33.03
CA HIS A 345 5.80 -80.98 32.84
C HIS A 345 6.82 -82.01 32.31
N LEU A 346 8.09 -81.75 32.40
CA LEU A 346 9.14 -82.72 32.00
C LEU A 346 10.21 -82.89 33.06
N LEU A 347 9.79 -83.38 34.27
CA LEU A 347 10.68 -84.07 35.22
C LEU A 347 9.78 -84.96 36.13
N VAL A 348 9.30 -86.13 35.63
CA VAL A 348 8.96 -87.24 36.46
C VAL A 348 9.58 -88.49 35.83
N ASP A 349 10.46 -89.07 36.58
CA ASP A 349 11.18 -90.33 36.48
C ASP A 349 10.44 -91.43 35.84
N ASP A 350 11.14 -92.19 34.99
CA ASP A 350 10.90 -93.62 34.85
C ASP A 350 12.25 -94.35 35.02
N PRO A 351 12.42 -95.08 36.12
CA PRO A 351 13.55 -96.01 36.27
C PRO A 351 13.10 -97.46 35.89
N GLY A 352 13.78 -98.01 34.94
CA GLY A 352 13.76 -99.45 34.91
C GLY A 352 13.43 -100.16 33.61
N ARG A 353 14.45 -100.68 32.95
CA ARG A 353 14.65 -102.12 32.67
C ARG A 353 15.90 -102.33 31.84
N GLU A 354 16.74 -102.95 32.46
CA GLU A 354 17.67 -104.02 32.11
C GLU A 354 17.23 -104.96 31.01
N HIS A 355 18.25 -105.55 30.39
CA HIS A 355 18.36 -106.85 29.68
C HIS A 355 18.11 -106.88 28.19
N SER A 356 19.13 -107.20 27.57
CA SER A 356 19.76 -108.20 26.68
C SER A 356 20.09 -107.61 25.30
#